data_a6b9fcd849290d0cb9b9372c9e2cc94a
#
_entry.id   a6b9fcd849290d0cb9b9372c9e2cc94a
#
_cell.length_a   1.000
_cell.length_b   1.000
_cell.length_c   1.000
_cell.angle_alpha   90.00
_cell.angle_beta   90.00
_cell.angle_gamma   90.00
#
_symmetry.space_group_name_H-M   'P 1'
#
loop_
_entity.id
_entity.type
_entity.pdbx_description
1 polymer ?
#
loop_
_entity_poly.entity_id
_entity_poly.type
_entity_poly.pdbx_seq_one_letter_code
_entity_poly.pdbx_strand_id
1 'polypeptide(L)'
;MAEKYTPAQVGQHGDEENGYWLLIEDGVYDITKFMDEHPGGPKVLKRFAGKNATKAFWKYHSESVLKRYGAKYRIGHVAEAAKL
;
A
#
# COMPACT_ATOMS: atom_id res chain seq x y z
N MET A 1 16.64 2.16 -5.69
CA MET A 1 16.15 3.48 -6.04
C MET A 1 14.64 3.49 -6.12
N ALA A 2 14.04 4.49 -5.50
CA ALA A 2 12.58 4.53 -5.44
C ALA A 2 11.96 4.96 -6.77
N GLU A 3 10.95 4.25 -7.19
CA GLU A 3 10.16 4.61 -8.34
C GLU A 3 9.10 5.64 -7.93
N LYS A 4 8.64 6.40 -8.90
CA LYS A 4 7.60 7.39 -8.67
C LYS A 4 6.34 6.96 -9.40
N TYR A 5 5.23 6.87 -8.68
CA TYR A 5 3.95 6.43 -9.23
C TYR A 5 2.89 7.50 -9.01
N THR A 6 1.95 7.60 -9.96
CA THR A 6 0.82 8.51 -9.78
C THR A 6 -0.29 7.77 -9.03
N PRO A 7 -1.22 8.52 -8.40
CA PRO A 7 -2.37 7.87 -7.78
C PRO A 7 -3.17 7.02 -8.77
N ALA A 8 -3.23 7.46 -10.02
CA ALA A 8 -3.93 6.69 -11.05
C ALA A 8 -3.26 5.35 -11.30
N GLN A 9 -1.93 5.34 -11.32
CA GLN A 9 -1.20 4.08 -11.49
C GLN A 9 -1.45 3.13 -10.33
N VAL A 10 -1.44 3.66 -9.10
CA VAL A 10 -1.73 2.84 -7.94
C VAL A 10 -3.16 2.28 -8.03
N GLY A 11 -4.09 3.09 -8.50
CA GLY A 11 -5.47 2.67 -8.67
C GLY A 11 -5.66 1.52 -9.64
N GLN A 12 -4.72 1.33 -10.56
CA GLN A 12 -4.78 0.24 -11.52
C GLN A 12 -4.36 -1.10 -10.90
N HIS A 13 -3.78 -1.06 -9.69
CA HIS A 13 -3.27 -2.25 -9.02
C HIS A 13 -4.10 -2.58 -7.79
N GLY A 14 -5.37 -2.84 -8.02
CA GLY A 14 -6.30 -3.16 -6.95
C GLY A 14 -7.00 -4.48 -7.14
N ASP A 15 -6.44 -5.39 -7.93
CA ASP A 15 -7.07 -6.66 -8.18
C ASP A 15 -6.01 -7.77 -8.38
N GLU A 16 -6.51 -8.99 -8.49
CA GLU A 16 -5.66 -10.16 -8.60
C GLU A 16 -4.81 -10.16 -9.87
N GLU A 17 -5.37 -9.67 -10.95
CA GLU A 17 -4.71 -9.68 -12.23
C GLU A 17 -3.54 -8.71 -12.29
N ASN A 18 -3.71 -7.53 -11.70
CA ASN A 18 -2.70 -6.47 -11.76
C ASN A 18 -1.87 -6.37 -10.49
N GLY A 19 -2.18 -7.17 -9.48
CA GLY A 19 -1.51 -7.09 -8.20
C GLY A 19 -2.18 -6.08 -7.28
N TYR A 20 -1.84 -6.14 -6.00
CA TYR A 20 -2.46 -5.29 -5.00
C TYR A 20 -1.45 -4.29 -4.44
N TRP A 21 -1.66 -3.02 -4.77
CA TRP A 21 -0.84 -1.93 -4.28
C TRP A 21 -1.68 -1.03 -3.38
N LEU A 22 -1.03 -0.35 -2.45
CA LEU A 22 -1.73 0.67 -1.68
C LEU A 22 -0.78 1.79 -1.30
N LEU A 23 -1.36 2.90 -0.88
CA LEU A 23 -0.62 4.07 -0.44
C LEU A 23 -0.69 4.19 1.07
N ILE A 24 0.46 4.44 1.71
CA ILE A 24 0.52 4.81 3.11
C ILE A 24 1.46 6.01 3.17
N GLU A 25 0.95 7.14 3.56
CA GLU A 25 1.65 8.42 3.50
C GLU A 25 2.07 8.67 2.04
N ASP A 26 3.34 8.82 1.76
CA ASP A 26 3.80 9.01 0.39
C ASP A 26 4.41 7.75 -0.20
N GLY A 27 4.34 6.63 0.51
CA GLY A 27 4.90 5.38 0.04
C GLY A 27 3.91 4.53 -0.71
N VAL A 28 4.41 3.87 -1.76
CA VAL A 28 3.61 2.91 -2.52
C VAL A 28 4.10 1.52 -2.15
N TYR A 29 3.17 0.66 -1.77
CA TYR A 29 3.50 -0.68 -1.29
C TYR A 29 2.81 -1.74 -2.13
N ASP A 30 3.60 -2.69 -2.62
CA ASP A 30 3.06 -3.84 -3.35
C ASP A 30 2.85 -4.95 -2.33
N ILE A 31 1.61 -5.18 -1.97
CA ILE A 31 1.26 -6.13 -0.92
C ILE A 31 0.71 -7.44 -1.48
N THR A 32 0.90 -7.67 -2.76
CA THR A 32 0.37 -8.87 -3.41
C THR A 32 0.75 -10.14 -2.67
N LYS A 33 2.02 -10.28 -2.34
CA LYS A 33 2.49 -11.48 -1.66
C LYS A 33 2.20 -11.50 -0.17
N PHE A 34 1.87 -10.36 0.39
CA PHE A 34 1.56 -10.26 1.81
C PHE A 34 0.11 -10.59 2.12
N MET A 35 -0.74 -10.59 1.10
CA MET A 35 -2.18 -10.77 1.31
C MET A 35 -2.53 -11.94 2.19
N ASP A 36 -1.90 -13.09 1.94
CA ASP A 36 -2.22 -14.30 2.68
C ASP A 36 -1.60 -14.33 4.07
N GLU A 37 -0.62 -13.48 4.33
CA GLU A 37 0.07 -13.45 5.62
C GLU A 37 -0.52 -12.42 6.57
N HIS A 38 -1.43 -11.61 6.10
CA HIS A 38 -1.99 -10.54 6.92
C HIS A 38 -2.88 -11.11 8.04
N PRO A 39 -2.62 -10.74 9.31
CA PRO A 39 -3.39 -11.28 10.43
C PRO A 39 -4.89 -11.06 10.34
N GLY A 40 -5.31 -9.96 9.75
CA GLY A 40 -6.74 -9.67 9.58
C GLY A 40 -7.36 -10.30 8.36
N GLY A 41 -6.57 -11.05 7.59
CA GLY A 41 -7.04 -11.69 6.38
C GLY A 41 -6.95 -10.81 5.15
N PRO A 42 -7.03 -11.43 3.96
CA PRO A 42 -6.88 -10.68 2.71
C PRO A 42 -8.03 -9.73 2.40
N LYS A 43 -9.22 -9.98 2.94
CA LYS A 43 -10.36 -9.13 2.65
C LYS A 43 -10.15 -7.68 3.08
N VAL A 44 -9.49 -7.49 4.21
CA VAL A 44 -9.21 -6.13 4.71
C VAL A 44 -8.30 -5.41 3.74
N LEU A 45 -7.25 -6.10 3.29
CA LEU A 45 -6.30 -5.50 2.36
C LEU A 45 -6.93 -5.21 1.01
N LYS A 46 -7.76 -6.12 0.52
CA LYS A 46 -8.43 -5.93 -0.76
C LYS A 46 -9.31 -4.69 -0.76
N ARG A 47 -9.89 -4.37 0.38
CA ARG A 47 -10.75 -3.20 0.50
C ARG A 47 -9.99 -1.91 0.22
N PHE A 48 -8.72 -1.87 0.58
CA PHE A 48 -7.89 -0.68 0.39
C PHE A 48 -6.96 -0.74 -0.80
N ALA A 49 -6.87 -1.86 -1.47
CA ALA A 49 -5.97 -2.01 -2.61
C ALA A 49 -6.30 -0.97 -3.69
N GLY A 50 -5.27 -0.35 -4.22
CA GLY A 50 -5.42 0.70 -5.22
C GLY A 50 -5.78 2.05 -4.62
N LYS A 51 -5.84 2.15 -3.30
CA LYS A 51 -6.31 3.36 -2.62
C LYS A 51 -5.32 3.86 -1.58
N ASN A 52 -5.61 5.03 -1.05
CA ASN A 52 -4.82 5.60 0.05
C ASN A 52 -5.31 4.99 1.36
N ALA A 53 -4.48 4.20 1.99
CA ALA A 53 -4.82 3.49 3.22
C ALA A 53 -4.23 4.14 4.47
N THR A 54 -3.71 5.36 4.35
CA THR A 54 -3.00 6.01 5.45
C THR A 54 -3.78 6.05 6.76
N LYS A 55 -5.00 6.56 6.72
CA LYS A 55 -5.79 6.68 7.94
C LYS A 55 -6.12 5.33 8.55
N ALA A 56 -6.50 4.38 7.71
CA ALA A 56 -6.84 3.05 8.20
C ALA A 56 -5.62 2.35 8.78
N PHE A 57 -4.47 2.55 8.15
CA PHE A 57 -3.24 1.94 8.63
C PHE A 57 -2.89 2.43 10.04
N TRP A 58 -2.89 3.75 10.24
CA TRP A 58 -2.53 4.31 11.55
C TRP A 58 -3.54 3.99 12.64
N LYS A 59 -4.75 3.68 12.25
CA LYS A 59 -5.78 3.31 13.22
C LYS A 59 -5.45 1.98 13.89
N TYR A 60 -4.82 1.08 13.16
CA TYR A 60 -4.56 -0.28 13.64
C TYR A 60 -3.10 -0.62 13.83
N HIS A 61 -2.19 0.20 13.33
CA HIS A 61 -0.76 -0.12 13.34
C HIS A 61 0.08 1.05 13.81
N SER A 62 1.26 0.72 14.35
CA SER A 62 2.22 1.73 14.79
C SER A 62 3.27 1.97 13.72
N GLU A 63 4.08 3.01 13.96
CA GLU A 63 5.15 3.35 13.05
C GLU A 63 6.18 2.23 12.90
N SER A 64 6.41 1.47 13.97
CA SER A 64 7.36 0.37 13.91
C SER A 64 6.91 -0.72 12.95
N VAL A 65 5.59 -0.93 12.82
CA VAL A 65 5.05 -1.89 11.88
C VAL A 65 5.35 -1.44 10.46
N LEU A 66 5.16 -0.14 10.20
CA LEU A 66 5.43 0.39 8.87
C LEU A 66 6.91 0.27 8.50
N LYS A 67 7.80 0.52 9.45
CA LYS A 67 9.23 0.39 9.19
C LYS A 67 9.62 -1.04 8.88
N ARG A 68 9.05 -1.98 9.62
CA ARG A 68 9.37 -3.39 9.44
C ARG A 68 8.92 -3.92 8.08
N TYR A 69 7.66 -3.67 7.73
CA TYR A 69 7.13 -4.20 6.48
C TYR A 69 7.38 -3.28 5.30
N GLY A 70 7.57 -2.00 5.56
CA GLY A 70 7.86 -1.06 4.49
C GLY A 70 9.16 -1.39 3.77
N ALA A 71 10.18 -1.79 4.52
CA ALA A 71 11.45 -2.13 3.91
C ALA A 71 11.33 -3.30 2.93
N LYS A 72 10.36 -4.17 3.17
CA LYS A 72 10.17 -5.35 2.36
C LYS A 72 9.21 -5.14 1.19
N TYR A 73 8.18 -4.34 1.39
CA TYR A 73 7.10 -4.23 0.41
C TYR A 73 7.04 -2.89 -0.32
N ARG A 74 7.75 -1.90 0.15
CA ARG A 74 7.72 -0.59 -0.51
C ARG A 74 8.40 -0.65 -1.87
N ILE A 75 7.69 -0.22 -2.90
CA ILE A 75 8.24 -0.21 -4.26
C ILE A 75 8.55 1.18 -4.76
N GLY A 76 8.14 2.20 -4.05
CA GLY A 76 8.42 3.54 -4.48
C GLY A 76 7.67 4.58 -3.68
N HIS A 77 7.48 5.73 -4.28
CA HIS A 77 6.71 6.79 -3.63
C HIS A 77 5.73 7.39 -4.63
N VAL A 78 4.71 8.02 -4.10
CA VAL A 78 3.64 8.57 -4.91
C VAL A 78 3.99 9.98 -5.39
N ALA A 79 3.53 10.31 -6.59
CA ALA A 79 3.69 11.65 -7.12
C ALA A 79 2.89 12.62 -6.24
N GLU A 80 3.30 13.87 -6.22
CA GLU A 80 2.78 14.89 -5.31
C GLU A 80 1.26 14.98 -5.23
N ALA A 81 0.56 14.65 -6.31
CA ALA A 81 -0.89 14.78 -6.34
C ALA A 81 -1.59 13.99 -5.25
N ALA A 82 -0.98 12.93 -4.77
CA ALA A 82 -1.60 12.08 -3.77
C ALA A 82 -1.59 12.69 -2.37
N LYS A 83 -0.87 13.75 -2.18
CA LYS A 83 -0.78 14.38 -0.86
C LYS A 83 -1.94 15.28 -0.54
N LEU A 84 -2.80 15.50 -1.47
CA LEU A 84 -3.96 16.37 -1.28
C LEU A 84 -5.08 15.72 -0.44
#